data_a2924ce75a621719da8e3fe04875ff21
#
_entry.id   a2924ce75a621719da8e3fe04875ff21
#
_cell.length_a   1.000
_cell.length_b   1.000
_cell.length_c   1.000
_cell.angle_alpha   90.00
_cell.angle_beta   90.00
_cell.angle_gamma   90.00
#
_symmetry.space_group_name_H-M   'P 1'
#
loop_
_entity.id
_entity.type
_entity.pdbx_description
1 polymer ?
#
loop_
_entity_poly.entity_id
_entity_poly.type
_entity_poly.pdbx_seq_one_letter_code
_entity_poly.pdbx_strand_id
1 'polypeptide(L)'
;MSPKNPVSNFISADEEMLAFLSNLGQKWCVSDGVAEFIERNFTFVGSKPVLQILKDYKTSDYKNFADIKNFLSSNPSTQSKILSGEISYVGDNLTGAGVKIASEYFYDFLKFTVENIPEHRYFCSPETGWILLVAMEGYVEFAVLD
;
A
#
# COMPACT_ATOMS: atom_id res chain seq x y z
N MET A 1 -27.35 -18.78 5.22
CA MET A 1 -26.80 -18.81 5.10
C MET A 1 -26.37 -19.05 5.31
N SER A 2 -25.87 -19.16 5.18
CA SER A 2 -25.17 -19.47 5.36
C SER A 2 -24.33 -19.38 5.54
N PRO A 3 -24.73 -18.98 5.47
CA PRO A 3 -23.61 -19.00 5.59
C PRO A 3 -22.73 -18.78 6.38
N LYS A 4 -23.19 -18.65 7.07
CA LYS A 4 -22.01 -18.69 7.68
C LYS A 4 -21.48 -20.00 7.74
N ASN A 5 -21.41 -20.58 6.71
CA ASN A 5 -20.69 -21.81 6.63
C ASN A 5 -19.18 -21.52 6.67
N PRO A 6 -18.35 -22.52 6.90
CA PRO A 6 -16.92 -22.30 7.05
C PRO A 6 -16.27 -21.65 5.85
N VAL A 7 -16.87 -21.75 4.68
CA VAL A 7 -16.28 -21.15 3.48
C VAL A 7 -16.15 -19.67 3.61
N SER A 8 -17.12 -19.01 4.26
CA SER A 8 -17.05 -17.56 4.41
C SER A 8 -15.91 -17.13 5.30
N ASN A 9 -15.34 -18.04 6.11
CA ASN A 9 -14.19 -17.73 6.93
C ASN A 9 -12.88 -17.80 6.16
N PHE A 10 -12.92 -18.23 4.91
CA PHE A 10 -11.75 -18.41 4.08
C PHE A 10 -11.74 -17.49 2.88
N ILE A 11 -12.41 -16.34 3.01
CA ILE A 11 -12.31 -15.29 2.00
C ILE A 11 -10.86 -14.88 1.90
N SER A 12 -10.33 -14.86 0.68
CA SER A 12 -8.94 -14.50 0.46
C SER A 12 -8.72 -13.02 0.77
N ALA A 13 -7.47 -12.66 1.04
CA ALA A 13 -7.12 -11.27 1.26
C ALA A 13 -7.47 -10.42 0.04
N ASP A 14 -7.29 -10.94 -1.16
CA ASP A 14 -7.69 -10.24 -2.38
C ASP A 14 -9.19 -9.96 -2.40
N GLU A 15 -10.01 -10.94 -2.06
CA GLU A 15 -11.46 -10.76 -2.05
C GLU A 15 -11.90 -9.72 -1.02
N GLU A 16 -11.28 -9.74 0.15
CA GLU A 16 -11.57 -8.74 1.18
C GLU A 16 -11.20 -7.35 0.71
N MET A 17 -10.05 -7.21 0.09
CA MET A 17 -9.56 -5.94 -0.42
C MET A 17 -10.48 -5.38 -1.49
N LEU A 18 -10.85 -6.22 -2.46
CA LEU A 18 -11.70 -5.77 -3.55
C LEU A 18 -13.10 -5.41 -3.06
N ALA A 19 -13.63 -6.16 -2.09
CA ALA A 19 -14.92 -5.84 -1.49
C ALA A 19 -14.88 -4.50 -0.76
N PHE A 20 -13.80 -4.24 -0.03
CA PHE A 20 -13.64 -2.97 0.66
C PHE A 20 -13.63 -1.80 -0.34
N LEU A 21 -12.83 -1.93 -1.41
CA LEU A 21 -12.74 -0.89 -2.44
C LEU A 21 -14.08 -0.66 -3.12
N SER A 22 -14.83 -1.73 -3.40
CA SER A 22 -16.14 -1.60 -4.02
C SER A 22 -17.10 -0.83 -3.12
N ASN A 23 -16.95 -0.95 -1.82
CA ASN A 23 -17.79 -0.20 -0.87
C ASN A 23 -17.36 1.27 -0.76
N LEU A 24 -16.11 1.60 -1.06
CA LEU A 24 -15.67 3.00 -1.08
C LEU A 24 -16.25 3.76 -2.27
N GLY A 25 -16.35 3.11 -3.42
CA GLY A 25 -16.86 3.75 -4.62
C GLY A 25 -16.31 3.11 -5.87
N GLN A 26 -16.26 3.87 -6.95
CA GLN A 26 -15.87 3.35 -8.27
C GLN A 26 -14.54 3.89 -8.80
N LYS A 27 -13.84 4.70 -8.01
CA LYS A 27 -12.59 5.31 -8.46
C LYS A 27 -11.40 4.42 -8.15
N TRP A 28 -11.48 3.19 -8.60
CA TRP A 28 -10.41 2.23 -8.48
C TRP A 28 -10.54 1.17 -9.57
N CYS A 29 -9.45 0.47 -9.86
CA CYS A 29 -9.47 -0.66 -10.78
C CYS A 29 -8.36 -1.65 -10.43
N VAL A 30 -8.52 -2.89 -10.87
CA VAL A 30 -7.43 -3.85 -10.80
C VAL A 30 -6.35 -3.41 -11.78
N SER A 31 -5.10 -3.54 -11.39
CA SER A 31 -3.97 -3.10 -12.19
C SER A 31 -2.89 -4.18 -12.18
N ASP A 32 -2.61 -4.74 -13.34
CA ASP A 32 -1.48 -5.65 -13.49
C ASP A 32 -0.19 -4.85 -13.56
N GLY A 33 0.92 -5.47 -13.20
CA GLY A 33 2.22 -4.85 -13.37
C GLY A 33 2.72 -4.00 -12.22
N VAL A 34 1.95 -3.83 -11.14
CA VAL A 34 2.42 -3.07 -9.98
C VAL A 34 3.64 -3.76 -9.35
N ALA A 35 3.53 -5.07 -9.12
CA ALA A 35 4.66 -5.82 -8.57
C ALA A 35 5.86 -5.78 -9.49
N GLU A 36 5.66 -5.89 -10.80
CA GLU A 36 6.75 -5.81 -11.76
C GLU A 36 7.44 -4.45 -11.75
N PHE A 37 6.66 -3.38 -11.63
CA PHE A 37 7.24 -2.04 -11.53
C PHE A 37 8.19 -1.95 -10.33
N ILE A 38 7.74 -2.46 -9.19
CA ILE A 38 8.55 -2.43 -7.97
C ILE A 38 9.80 -3.28 -8.14
N GLU A 39 9.65 -4.49 -8.65
CA GLU A 39 10.79 -5.40 -8.83
C GLU A 39 11.83 -4.87 -9.82
N ARG A 40 11.38 -4.18 -10.86
CA ARG A 40 12.30 -3.65 -11.89
C ARG A 40 13.02 -2.38 -11.44
N ASN A 41 12.39 -1.57 -10.61
CA ASN A 41 12.90 -0.22 -10.34
C ASN A 41 13.55 -0.07 -8.98
N PHE A 42 13.42 -1.05 -8.11
CA PHE A 42 14.01 -0.98 -6.77
C PHE A 42 14.92 -2.19 -6.54
N THR A 43 16.03 -1.95 -5.87
CA THR A 43 16.99 -3.01 -5.52
C THR A 43 16.48 -3.72 -4.27
N PHE A 44 16.44 -5.05 -4.32
CA PHE A 44 15.99 -5.86 -3.19
C PHE A 44 17.18 -6.55 -2.53
N VAL A 45 17.11 -6.63 -1.18
CA VAL A 45 17.98 -7.51 -0.40
C VAL A 45 17.03 -8.42 0.35
N GLY A 46 17.07 -9.72 0.01
CA GLY A 46 16.07 -10.64 0.50
C GLY A 46 14.70 -10.30 -0.06
N SER A 47 13.70 -10.16 0.78
CA SER A 47 12.32 -9.91 0.37
C SER A 47 11.93 -8.44 0.42
N LYS A 48 12.88 -7.53 0.72
CA LYS A 48 12.56 -6.11 0.89
C LYS A 48 13.38 -5.21 -0.02
N PRO A 49 12.78 -4.13 -0.52
CA PRO A 49 13.54 -3.15 -1.30
C PRO A 49 14.43 -2.33 -0.38
N VAL A 50 15.57 -1.93 -0.91
CA VAL A 50 16.50 -1.05 -0.22
C VAL A 50 16.16 0.38 -0.62
N LEU A 51 15.49 1.11 0.26
CA LEU A 51 14.98 2.45 -0.04
C LEU A 51 15.86 3.56 0.49
N GLN A 52 16.68 3.28 1.51
CA GLN A 52 17.44 4.33 2.20
C GLN A 52 18.50 5.01 1.33
N ILE A 53 18.84 4.43 0.18
CA ILE A 53 19.81 5.02 -0.75
C ILE A 53 19.12 5.93 -1.77
N LEU A 54 17.81 6.03 -1.73
CA LEU A 54 17.04 6.77 -2.72
C LEU A 54 16.74 8.18 -2.25
N LYS A 55 16.25 9.00 -3.18
CA LYS A 55 15.95 10.39 -2.94
C LYS A 55 14.79 10.54 -1.95
N ASP A 56 14.86 11.58 -1.14
CA ASP A 56 13.79 11.94 -0.17
C ASP A 56 13.40 10.83 0.79
N TYR A 57 14.35 9.96 1.12
CA TYR A 57 14.09 8.85 2.04
C TYR A 57 13.66 9.33 3.41
N LYS A 58 12.57 8.74 3.92
CA LYS A 58 12.06 8.99 5.26
C LYS A 58 11.55 7.69 5.85
N THR A 59 11.67 7.55 7.15
CA THR A 59 11.21 6.34 7.84
C THR A 59 10.71 6.69 9.24
N SER A 60 9.82 5.86 9.76
CA SER A 60 9.30 5.98 11.10
C SER A 60 8.74 4.63 11.55
N ASP A 61 8.71 4.41 12.85
CA ASP A 61 8.00 3.28 13.41
C ASP A 61 6.51 3.59 13.50
N TYR A 62 5.69 2.55 13.54
CA TYR A 62 4.27 2.72 13.76
C TYR A 62 3.71 1.53 14.55
N LYS A 63 2.69 1.78 15.33
CA LYS A 63 1.94 0.74 16.05
C LYS A 63 0.53 0.57 15.47
N ASN A 64 0.01 1.63 14.85
CA ASN A 64 -1.34 1.64 14.32
C ASN A 64 -1.44 2.63 13.18
N PHE A 65 -2.60 2.68 12.55
CA PHE A 65 -2.86 3.58 11.43
C PHE A 65 -2.62 5.05 11.81
N ALA A 66 -2.99 5.45 13.02
CA ALA A 66 -2.83 6.84 13.43
C ALA A 66 -1.37 7.28 13.39
N ASP A 67 -0.45 6.40 13.76
CA ASP A 67 0.98 6.70 13.71
C ASP A 67 1.45 6.95 12.28
N ILE A 68 0.95 6.16 11.33
CA ILE A 68 1.31 6.35 9.93
C ILE A 68 0.75 7.67 9.42
N LYS A 69 -0.48 7.98 9.78
CA LYS A 69 -1.12 9.23 9.39
C LYS A 69 -0.34 10.42 9.93
N ASN A 70 0.12 10.33 11.19
CA ASN A 70 0.93 11.36 11.80
C ASN A 70 2.27 11.52 11.10
N PHE A 71 2.91 10.41 10.73
CA PHE A 71 4.15 10.47 9.97
C PHE A 71 3.96 11.23 8.66
N LEU A 72 2.90 10.95 7.93
CA LEU A 72 2.63 11.63 6.67
C LEU A 72 2.27 13.10 6.89
N SER A 73 1.48 13.40 7.91
CA SER A 73 1.13 14.78 8.24
C SER A 73 2.33 15.61 8.65
N SER A 74 3.32 14.96 9.28
CA SER A 74 4.55 15.63 9.70
C SER A 74 5.54 15.83 8.56
N ASN A 75 5.27 15.27 7.41
CA ASN A 75 6.10 15.39 6.22
C ASN A 75 5.25 15.86 5.04
N PRO A 76 4.92 17.16 5.01
CA PRO A 76 3.96 17.68 4.02
C PRO A 76 4.33 17.43 2.57
N SER A 77 5.62 17.46 2.25
CA SER A 77 6.08 17.19 0.90
C SER A 77 5.79 15.73 0.50
N THR A 78 6.03 14.81 1.41
CA THR A 78 5.74 13.40 1.19
C THR A 78 4.25 13.18 0.99
N GLN A 79 3.45 13.74 1.89
CA GLN A 79 2.00 13.63 1.82
C GLN A 79 1.46 14.20 0.50
N SER A 80 1.98 15.35 0.09
CA SER A 80 1.56 16.00 -1.14
C SER A 80 1.86 15.12 -2.36
N LYS A 81 3.02 14.48 -2.40
CA LYS A 81 3.37 13.59 -3.49
C LYS A 81 2.40 12.41 -3.57
N ILE A 82 2.09 11.81 -2.43
CA ILE A 82 1.19 10.66 -2.39
C ILE A 82 -0.21 11.05 -2.85
N LEU A 83 -0.70 12.20 -2.42
CA LEU A 83 -2.08 12.60 -2.68
C LEU A 83 -2.28 13.35 -4.00
N SER A 84 -1.23 13.47 -4.83
CA SER A 84 -1.32 14.29 -6.04
C SER A 84 -1.84 13.56 -7.28
N GLY A 85 -2.06 12.25 -7.22
CA GLY A 85 -2.51 11.50 -8.38
C GLY A 85 -2.97 10.11 -8.01
N GLU A 86 -3.11 9.26 -9.01
CA GLU A 86 -3.49 7.87 -8.77
C GLU A 86 -2.40 7.15 -7.99
N ILE A 87 -2.82 6.20 -7.16
CA ILE A 87 -1.93 5.43 -6.31
C ILE A 87 -2.07 3.96 -6.70
N SER A 88 -0.92 3.32 -6.94
CA SER A 88 -0.88 1.89 -7.20
C SER A 88 -0.53 1.16 -5.91
N TYR A 89 -1.12 0.00 -5.71
CA TYR A 89 -0.91 -0.80 -4.51
C TYR A 89 -0.72 -2.25 -4.87
N VAL A 90 0.16 -2.92 -4.18
CA VAL A 90 0.27 -4.37 -4.19
C VAL A 90 0.76 -4.84 -2.83
N GLY A 91 0.26 -5.99 -2.40
CA GLY A 91 0.74 -6.66 -1.21
C GLY A 91 1.82 -7.67 -1.55
N ASP A 92 2.43 -8.21 -0.51
CA ASP A 92 3.61 -9.05 -0.64
C ASP A 92 3.25 -10.53 -0.79
N ASN A 93 2.44 -11.05 0.12
CA ASN A 93 2.16 -12.48 0.20
C ASN A 93 0.71 -12.86 0.04
N LEU A 94 -0.18 -12.07 0.62
CA LEU A 94 -1.58 -12.47 0.74
C LEU A 94 -2.46 -11.85 -0.33
N THR A 95 -2.04 -10.72 -0.89
CA THR A 95 -2.75 -10.11 -2.01
C THR A 95 -1.90 -10.26 -3.26
N GLY A 96 -2.42 -11.01 -4.23
CA GLY A 96 -1.75 -11.17 -5.53
C GLY A 96 -2.19 -10.10 -6.52
N ALA A 97 -3.33 -9.48 -6.27
CA ALA A 97 -3.87 -8.48 -7.18
C ALA A 97 -3.31 -7.10 -6.84
N GLY A 98 -2.80 -6.41 -7.86
CA GLY A 98 -2.49 -5.00 -7.76
C GLY A 98 -3.73 -4.19 -8.09
N VAL A 99 -3.82 -2.99 -7.52
CA VAL A 99 -4.92 -2.08 -7.79
C VAL A 99 -4.42 -0.66 -7.96
N LYS A 100 -5.18 0.15 -8.67
CA LYS A 100 -5.01 1.60 -8.71
C LYS A 100 -6.20 2.22 -8.04
N ILE A 101 -5.95 3.21 -7.21
CA ILE A 101 -7.01 3.92 -6.50
C ILE A 101 -6.85 5.43 -6.69
N ALA A 102 -7.96 6.15 -6.63
CA ALA A 102 -7.92 7.59 -6.55
C ALA A 102 -7.30 8.01 -5.22
N SER A 103 -6.57 9.12 -5.21
CA SER A 103 -5.90 9.59 -3.99
C SER A 103 -6.88 9.87 -2.86
N GLU A 104 -8.12 10.21 -3.16
CA GLU A 104 -9.13 10.45 -2.14
C GLU A 104 -9.47 9.20 -1.32
N TYR A 105 -9.16 8.00 -1.84
CA TYR A 105 -9.38 6.75 -1.14
C TYR A 105 -8.17 6.31 -0.30
N PHE A 106 -7.06 7.04 -0.40
CA PHE A 106 -5.79 6.56 0.16
C PHE A 106 -5.86 6.25 1.65
N TYR A 107 -6.29 7.22 2.46
CA TYR A 107 -6.26 7.00 3.91
C TYR A 107 -7.23 5.92 4.36
N ASP A 108 -8.41 5.83 3.76
CA ASP A 108 -9.35 4.77 4.09
C ASP A 108 -8.80 3.40 3.71
N PHE A 109 -8.19 3.31 2.54
CA PHE A 109 -7.61 2.06 2.07
C PHE A 109 -6.37 1.68 2.89
N LEU A 110 -5.51 2.63 3.20
CA LEU A 110 -4.35 2.39 4.06
C LEU A 110 -4.79 1.84 5.41
N LYS A 111 -5.78 2.45 6.03
CA LYS A 111 -6.31 1.99 7.31
C LYS A 111 -6.81 0.55 7.20
N PHE A 112 -7.56 0.27 6.16
CA PHE A 112 -8.06 -1.08 5.93
C PHE A 112 -6.93 -2.10 5.82
N THR A 113 -5.90 -1.81 5.02
CA THR A 113 -4.79 -2.75 4.84
C THR A 113 -4.01 -2.96 6.13
N VAL A 114 -3.77 -1.90 6.89
CA VAL A 114 -3.04 -1.99 8.14
C VAL A 114 -3.81 -2.83 9.16
N GLU A 115 -5.12 -2.71 9.19
CA GLU A 115 -5.94 -3.39 10.20
C GLU A 115 -6.34 -4.81 9.80
N ASN A 116 -6.37 -5.12 8.51
CA ASN A 116 -6.94 -6.38 8.06
C ASN A 116 -6.02 -7.27 7.23
N ILE A 117 -4.94 -6.74 6.69
CA ILE A 117 -4.07 -7.51 5.82
C ILE A 117 -2.66 -7.58 6.40
N PRO A 118 -2.29 -8.70 7.05
CA PRO A 118 -1.01 -8.83 7.73
C PRO A 118 0.13 -9.20 6.77
N GLU A 119 0.55 -8.25 5.95
CA GLU A 119 1.66 -8.44 5.02
C GLU A 119 2.34 -7.10 4.78
N HIS A 120 3.47 -7.13 4.07
CA HIS A 120 4.09 -5.89 3.62
C HIS A 120 3.19 -5.25 2.56
N ARG A 121 3.01 -3.95 2.64
CA ARG A 121 2.12 -3.19 1.78
C ARG A 121 2.93 -2.17 1.02
N TYR A 122 2.84 -2.23 -0.32
CA TYR A 122 3.56 -1.32 -1.18
C TYR A 122 2.58 -0.40 -1.88
N PHE A 123 2.70 0.89 -1.62
CA PHE A 123 2.00 1.94 -2.35
C PHE A 123 3.00 2.66 -3.21
N CYS A 124 2.68 2.97 -4.45
CA CYS A 124 3.64 3.61 -5.33
C CYS A 124 2.95 4.38 -6.44
N SER A 125 3.75 5.16 -7.17
CA SER A 125 3.30 5.83 -8.38
C SER A 125 4.32 5.55 -9.47
N PRO A 126 4.00 4.69 -10.43
CA PRO A 126 4.90 4.47 -11.57
C PRO A 126 5.18 5.74 -12.36
N GLU A 127 4.26 6.69 -12.37
CA GLU A 127 4.43 7.92 -13.14
C GLU A 127 5.40 8.90 -12.50
N THR A 128 5.35 9.04 -11.18
CA THR A 128 6.18 10.02 -10.47
C THR A 128 7.30 9.40 -9.65
N GLY A 129 7.33 8.06 -9.55
CA GLY A 129 8.47 7.34 -8.99
C GLY A 129 8.56 7.26 -7.47
N TRP A 130 7.51 7.63 -6.73
CA TRP A 130 7.58 7.45 -5.29
C TRP A 130 7.10 6.07 -4.87
N ILE A 131 7.59 5.62 -3.71
CA ILE A 131 7.16 4.36 -3.08
C ILE A 131 6.99 4.59 -1.59
N LEU A 132 5.94 3.99 -1.04
CA LEU A 132 5.68 3.95 0.39
C LEU A 132 5.55 2.48 0.79
N LEU A 133 6.49 2.01 1.59
CA LEU A 133 6.43 0.66 2.16
C LEU A 133 5.87 0.75 3.56
N VAL A 134 4.79 0.04 3.81
CA VAL A 134 4.22 -0.10 5.15
C VAL A 134 4.49 -1.54 5.59
N ALA A 135 5.54 -1.72 6.34
CA ALA A 135 6.03 -3.04 6.70
C ALA A 135 5.19 -3.68 7.79
N MET A 136 5.01 -4.99 7.68
CA MET A 136 4.25 -5.74 8.68
C MET A 136 4.91 -5.67 10.07
N GLU A 137 6.23 -5.48 10.11
CA GLU A 137 6.97 -5.43 11.37
C GLU A 137 6.82 -4.11 12.14
N GLY A 138 6.10 -3.15 11.60
CA GLY A 138 5.82 -1.93 12.35
C GLY A 138 6.72 -0.75 12.01
N TYR A 139 7.15 -0.62 10.76
CA TYR A 139 7.82 0.58 10.29
C TYR A 139 7.29 0.97 8.91
N VAL A 140 7.45 2.23 8.58
CA VAL A 140 7.07 2.77 7.29
C VAL A 140 8.29 3.46 6.66
N GLU A 141 8.45 3.29 5.35
CA GLU A 141 9.53 3.92 4.59
C GLU A 141 8.98 4.58 3.34
N PHE A 142 9.49 5.75 3.04
CA PHE A 142 9.14 6.49 1.82
C PHE A 142 10.40 6.89 1.09
N ALA A 143 10.37 6.80 -0.24
CA ALA A 143 11.48 7.25 -1.08
C ALA A 143 10.99 7.57 -2.49
N VAL A 144 11.84 8.23 -3.27
CA VAL A 144 11.54 8.61 -4.65
C VAL A 144 12.68 8.15 -5.54
N LEU A 145 12.32 7.57 -6.69
CA LEU A 145 13.30 7.22 -7.73
C LEU A 145 13.90 8.51 -8.32
N ASP A 146 15.16 8.46 -8.69
CA ASP A 146 15.83 9.59 -9.34
C ASP A 146 15.38 9.80 -10.78
#